data_e1f8eab89af1c45394e10a55a649cb6a
#
_entry.id   e1f8eab89af1c45394e10a55a649cb6a
#
_cell.length_a   1.000
_cell.length_b   1.000
_cell.length_c   1.000
_cell.angle_alpha   90.00
_cell.angle_beta   90.00
_cell.angle_gamma   90.00
#
_symmetry.space_group_name_H-M   'P 1'
#
loop_
_entity.id
_entity.type
_entity.pdbx_description
1 polymer ?
#
loop_
_entity_poly.entity_id
_entity_poly.type
_entity_poly.pdbx_seq_one_letter_code
_entity_poly.pdbx_strand_id
1 'polypeptide(L)'
;MKQSFATLLILVAGSWAIADDKAENSPTHANVAYGPHEPNVLDIWIAEGDGPRPLHVYIHGGGWIGGDKFRKGNPQRRWLAKGISYAAINYRHTPQASLPAPVHDAARAIQFLRFKAEEWNIDKERICLSGGSAGACTSMWLLCHDDLADPDAKDPVLRESTRVSGAAVAGGQTSIDPKQIEPWLGPMVLQHRMINMAVGEPTIEGALKNYDKHKPLYVEFSAYNHVSKDDPPLFMTYGGDMTLPSKNAGHGIHHPVYGVKMKEKADESGMECHLLIGNGTVSKSDKYRNANEFIEAILLGGE
;
A
#
# COMPACT_ATOMS: atom_id res chain seq x y z
N MET A 1 57.36 -47.48 18.78
CA MET A 1 56.05 -47.04 19.31
C MET A 1 55.97 -45.53 19.14
N LYS A 2 55.25 -45.05 18.12
CA LYS A 2 54.96 -43.62 17.91
C LYS A 2 53.43 -43.47 18.05
N GLN A 3 52.95 -42.83 19.08
CA GLN A 3 51.55 -42.49 19.28
C GLN A 3 51.27 -41.18 18.59
N SER A 4 50.38 -41.20 17.59
CA SER A 4 49.81 -39.99 16.97
C SER A 4 48.62 -39.54 17.76
N PHE A 5 48.66 -38.33 18.30
CA PHE A 5 47.48 -37.61 18.83
C PHE A 5 46.78 -36.93 17.69
N ALA A 6 45.55 -37.35 17.39
CA ALA A 6 44.67 -36.65 16.48
C ALA A 6 43.89 -35.59 17.29
N THR A 7 44.11 -34.33 16.99
CA THR A 7 43.37 -33.20 17.57
C THR A 7 42.03 -33.06 16.84
N LEU A 8 40.95 -33.28 17.54
CA LEU A 8 39.57 -33.09 17.10
C LEU A 8 39.23 -31.58 17.18
N LEU A 9 39.24 -30.90 16.02
CA LEU A 9 38.71 -29.54 15.93
C LEU A 9 37.19 -29.58 15.78
N ILE A 10 36.46 -29.20 16.84
CA ILE A 10 35.01 -29.09 16.82
C ILE A 10 34.68 -27.71 16.21
N LEU A 11 34.13 -27.72 14.99
CA LEU A 11 33.52 -26.55 14.34
C LEU A 11 32.20 -26.22 15.08
N VAL A 12 32.22 -25.21 15.93
CA VAL A 12 31.03 -24.59 16.53
C VAL A 12 30.84 -23.18 15.90
N ALA A 13 30.65 -23.12 14.60
CA ALA A 13 30.50 -21.83 13.92
C ALA A 13 29.17 -21.69 13.13
N GLY A 14 28.27 -22.70 13.19
CA GLY A 14 27.09 -22.72 12.32
C GLY A 14 25.77 -22.25 12.94
N SER A 15 25.65 -22.19 14.26
CA SER A 15 24.34 -21.95 14.90
C SER A 15 24.05 -20.49 15.25
N TRP A 16 25.06 -19.64 15.37
CA TRP A 16 24.87 -18.23 15.74
C TRP A 16 24.39 -17.38 14.58
N ALA A 17 24.92 -17.56 13.38
CA ALA A 17 24.52 -16.79 12.21
C ALA A 17 23.07 -17.06 11.76
N ILE A 18 22.58 -18.30 11.94
CA ILE A 18 21.19 -18.66 11.61
C ILE A 18 20.20 -18.14 12.65
N ALA A 19 20.59 -18.02 13.90
CA ALA A 19 19.76 -17.49 14.96
C ALA A 19 19.60 -15.96 14.84
N ASP A 20 20.68 -15.24 14.52
CA ASP A 20 20.68 -13.80 14.29
C ASP A 20 19.83 -13.43 13.07
N ASP A 21 19.96 -14.15 11.94
CA ASP A 21 19.19 -13.91 10.72
C ASP A 21 17.68 -14.13 10.92
N LYS A 22 17.30 -15.04 11.81
CA LYS A 22 15.91 -15.32 12.13
C LYS A 22 15.33 -14.26 13.08
N ALA A 23 16.10 -13.75 14.01
CA ALA A 23 15.70 -12.67 14.92
C ALA A 23 15.50 -11.34 14.17
N GLU A 24 16.43 -10.99 13.27
CA GLU A 24 16.37 -9.78 12.43
C GLU A 24 15.20 -9.76 11.45
N ASN A 25 14.64 -10.93 11.09
CA ASN A 25 13.53 -11.06 10.15
C ASN A 25 12.16 -11.08 10.82
N SER A 26 12.11 -11.34 12.13
CA SER A 26 10.85 -11.40 12.86
C SER A 26 10.31 -9.99 13.16
N PRO A 27 8.99 -9.76 13.06
CA PRO A 27 8.42 -8.49 13.45
C PRO A 27 8.61 -8.25 14.97
N THR A 28 8.77 -6.99 15.35
CA THR A 28 8.77 -6.59 16.77
C THR A 28 7.45 -6.96 17.43
N HIS A 29 6.35 -6.75 16.71
CA HIS A 29 5.02 -7.22 17.10
C HIS A 29 4.35 -7.89 15.89
N ALA A 30 4.01 -9.17 16.04
CA ALA A 30 3.38 -9.99 15.00
C ALA A 30 1.87 -10.14 15.22
N ASN A 31 1.09 -10.12 14.17
CA ASN A 31 -0.35 -10.36 14.17
C ASN A 31 -1.11 -9.53 15.21
N VAL A 32 -0.72 -8.26 15.35
CA VAL A 32 -1.41 -7.34 16.28
C VAL A 32 -2.77 -6.99 15.72
N ALA A 33 -3.82 -7.26 16.49
CA ALA A 33 -5.18 -6.88 16.12
C ALA A 33 -5.36 -5.36 16.20
N TYR A 34 -5.74 -4.74 15.08
CA TYR A 34 -6.02 -3.31 15.00
C TYR A 34 -7.53 -3.00 14.90
N GLY A 35 -8.36 -4.02 14.78
CA GLY A 35 -9.81 -3.92 14.64
C GLY A 35 -10.54 -5.18 15.10
N PRO A 36 -11.88 -5.19 15.02
CA PRO A 36 -12.71 -6.23 15.60
C PRO A 36 -12.85 -7.49 14.72
N HIS A 37 -12.35 -7.45 13.48
CA HIS A 37 -12.49 -8.57 12.55
C HIS A 37 -11.21 -9.42 12.53
N GLU A 38 -11.34 -10.72 12.31
CA GLU A 38 -10.21 -11.65 12.29
C GLU A 38 -9.10 -11.22 11.31
N PRO A 39 -9.37 -10.72 10.08
CA PRO A 39 -8.32 -10.22 9.19
C PRO A 39 -7.74 -8.85 9.57
N ASN A 40 -8.27 -8.17 10.60
CA ASN A 40 -7.75 -6.87 11.04
C ASN A 40 -6.46 -7.04 11.87
N VAL A 41 -5.42 -7.57 11.26
CA VAL A 41 -4.12 -7.79 11.90
C VAL A 41 -2.98 -7.15 11.10
N LEU A 42 -1.94 -6.72 11.80
CA LEU A 42 -0.72 -6.19 11.22
C LEU A 42 0.53 -6.80 11.85
N ASP A 43 1.62 -6.75 11.10
CA ASP A 43 2.96 -6.96 11.61
C ASP A 43 3.72 -5.63 11.58
N ILE A 44 4.52 -5.37 12.61
CA ILE A 44 5.36 -4.18 12.65
C ILE A 44 6.78 -4.51 13.11
N TRP A 45 7.75 -3.92 12.43
CA TRP A 45 9.18 -3.89 12.76
C TRP A 45 9.52 -2.45 13.15
N ILE A 46 9.91 -2.26 14.41
CA ILE A 46 10.25 -0.95 14.97
C ILE A 46 11.74 -0.71 14.79
N ALA A 47 12.09 0.41 14.17
CA ALA A 47 13.47 0.82 14.00
C ALA A 47 14.07 1.29 15.32
N GLU A 48 15.31 0.91 15.58
CA GLU A 48 16.08 1.38 16.71
C GLU A 48 16.48 2.86 16.58
N GLY A 49 16.76 3.50 17.71
CA GLY A 49 17.28 4.85 17.81
C GLY A 49 16.52 5.74 18.78
N ASP A 50 17.12 6.87 19.09
CA ASP A 50 16.56 7.88 19.98
C ASP A 50 15.44 8.67 19.29
N GLY A 51 14.34 8.91 19.99
CA GLY A 51 13.19 9.68 19.54
C GLY A 51 12.30 8.93 18.52
N PRO A 52 11.13 9.50 18.21
CA PRO A 52 10.14 8.88 17.35
C PRO A 52 10.64 8.61 15.92
N ARG A 53 10.42 7.38 15.45
CA ARG A 53 10.90 6.90 14.15
C ARG A 53 9.82 7.02 13.07
N PRO A 54 10.15 7.50 11.85
CA PRO A 54 9.20 7.52 10.75
C PRO A 54 8.73 6.11 10.40
N LEU A 55 7.55 6.01 9.80
CA LEU A 55 6.89 4.73 9.52
C LEU A 55 6.56 4.57 8.04
N HIS A 56 7.00 3.47 7.45
CA HIS A 56 6.56 3.01 6.14
C HIS A 56 5.52 1.90 6.30
N VAL A 57 4.32 2.08 5.75
CA VAL A 57 3.22 1.12 5.82
C VAL A 57 2.98 0.49 4.45
N TYR A 58 2.98 -0.84 4.39
CA TYR A 58 2.66 -1.60 3.20
C TYR A 58 1.26 -2.18 3.24
N ILE A 59 0.50 -1.95 2.16
CA ILE A 59 -0.84 -2.48 1.92
C ILE A 59 -0.78 -3.45 0.74
N HIS A 60 -1.13 -4.72 0.97
CA HIS A 60 -1.02 -5.74 -0.08
C HIS A 60 -2.08 -5.58 -1.17
N GLY A 61 -1.78 -6.09 -2.37
CA GLY A 61 -2.71 -6.20 -3.48
C GLY A 61 -3.59 -7.45 -3.39
N GLY A 62 -4.13 -7.86 -4.54
CA GLY A 62 -4.98 -9.04 -4.66
C GLY A 62 -6.45 -8.73 -4.97
N GLY A 63 -6.74 -7.54 -5.54
CA GLY A 63 -8.07 -7.15 -6.00
C GLY A 63 -9.12 -7.04 -4.89
N TRP A 64 -8.68 -6.87 -3.63
CA TRP A 64 -9.50 -7.02 -2.42
C TRP A 64 -10.17 -8.41 -2.27
N ILE A 65 -9.74 -9.41 -3.08
CA ILE A 65 -10.29 -10.78 -3.10
C ILE A 65 -9.40 -11.75 -2.32
N GLY A 66 -8.14 -11.40 -2.15
CA GLY A 66 -7.14 -12.20 -1.46
C GLY A 66 -5.85 -11.40 -1.28
N GLY A 67 -4.82 -12.08 -0.81
CA GLY A 67 -3.53 -11.47 -0.48
C GLY A 67 -3.21 -11.62 0.99
N ASP A 68 -2.02 -11.21 1.37
CA ASP A 68 -1.54 -11.25 2.76
C ASP A 68 -0.45 -10.20 2.98
N LYS A 69 -0.32 -9.73 4.22
CA LYS A 69 0.72 -8.80 4.67
C LYS A 69 2.13 -9.37 4.54
N PHE A 70 2.25 -10.70 4.48
CA PHE A 70 3.54 -11.35 4.31
C PHE A 70 4.16 -11.04 2.95
N ARG A 71 5.42 -10.61 2.96
CA ARG A 71 6.22 -10.36 1.75
C ARG A 71 7.51 -11.16 1.77
N LYS A 72 7.79 -11.84 0.64
CA LYS A 72 9.10 -12.48 0.41
C LYS A 72 10.20 -11.42 0.29
N GLY A 73 11.43 -11.79 0.71
CA GLY A 73 12.63 -10.96 0.50
C GLY A 73 12.90 -9.93 1.58
N ASN A 74 12.20 -10.01 2.72
CA ASN A 74 12.48 -9.21 3.92
C ASN A 74 12.59 -7.70 3.64
N PRO A 75 11.57 -7.06 3.03
CA PRO A 75 11.62 -5.65 2.64
C PRO A 75 11.87 -4.70 3.82
N GLN A 76 11.50 -5.10 5.04
CA GLN A 76 11.72 -4.32 6.26
C GLN A 76 13.19 -4.02 6.54
N ARG A 77 14.12 -4.93 6.19
CA ARG A 77 15.57 -4.75 6.44
C ARG A 77 16.10 -3.44 5.88
N ARG A 78 15.69 -3.10 4.67
CA ARG A 78 16.09 -1.84 4.03
C ARG A 78 15.67 -0.63 4.86
N TRP A 79 14.45 -0.64 5.36
CA TRP A 79 13.85 0.47 6.08
C TRP A 79 14.45 0.60 7.47
N LEU A 80 14.56 -0.50 8.21
CA LEU A 80 15.19 -0.55 9.53
C LEU A 80 16.63 -0.05 9.49
N ALA A 81 17.42 -0.45 8.49
CA ALA A 81 18.80 0.03 8.29
C ALA A 81 18.91 1.56 8.09
N LYS A 82 17.80 2.23 7.75
CA LYS A 82 17.70 3.67 7.61
C LYS A 82 16.98 4.35 8.78
N GLY A 83 16.69 3.60 9.84
CA GLY A 83 15.97 4.11 11.00
C GLY A 83 14.48 4.38 10.71
N ILE A 84 13.90 3.74 9.71
CA ILE A 84 12.49 3.80 9.35
C ILE A 84 11.82 2.52 9.83
N SER A 85 10.80 2.64 10.67
CA SER A 85 9.93 1.52 11.06
C SER A 85 9.10 1.04 9.86
N TYR A 86 8.74 -0.24 9.86
CA TYR A 86 7.98 -0.83 8.76
C TYR A 86 6.79 -1.61 9.30
N ALA A 87 5.60 -1.37 8.73
CA ALA A 87 4.41 -2.16 9.03
C ALA A 87 3.80 -2.75 7.75
N ALA A 88 3.17 -3.91 7.88
CA ALA A 88 2.40 -4.54 6.83
C ALA A 88 1.05 -5.00 7.39
N ILE A 89 -0.03 -4.67 6.69
CA ILE A 89 -1.40 -4.87 7.18
C ILE A 89 -2.16 -5.88 6.34
N ASN A 90 -3.02 -6.68 6.99
CA ASN A 90 -4.12 -7.41 6.36
C ASN A 90 -5.42 -6.60 6.52
N TYR A 91 -6.41 -6.91 5.71
CA TYR A 91 -7.73 -6.30 5.72
C TYR A 91 -8.78 -7.34 5.25
N ARG A 92 -10.07 -7.09 5.48
CA ARG A 92 -11.15 -7.97 5.03
C ARG A 92 -11.21 -8.07 3.51
N HIS A 93 -11.55 -9.24 3.00
CA HIS A 93 -11.65 -9.53 1.57
C HIS A 93 -13.09 -9.69 1.11
N THR A 94 -13.33 -9.39 -0.17
CA THR A 94 -14.56 -9.77 -0.87
C THR A 94 -14.54 -11.29 -1.18
N PRO A 95 -15.68 -11.96 -1.25
CA PRO A 95 -17.05 -11.44 -1.17
C PRO A 95 -17.60 -11.29 0.27
N GLN A 96 -16.82 -11.69 1.30
CA GLN A 96 -17.27 -11.65 2.69
C GLN A 96 -17.49 -10.20 3.15
N ALA A 97 -16.70 -9.27 2.63
CA ALA A 97 -16.80 -7.85 2.92
C ALA A 97 -16.42 -7.01 1.70
N SER A 98 -17.42 -6.53 0.94
CA SER A 98 -17.21 -5.58 -0.17
C SER A 98 -16.92 -4.15 0.34
N LEU A 99 -16.61 -3.23 -0.57
CA LEU A 99 -16.48 -1.81 -0.23
C LEU A 99 -17.69 -1.33 0.59
N PRO A 100 -17.45 -0.53 1.62
CA PRO A 100 -16.20 0.17 1.98
C PRO A 100 -15.21 -0.65 2.83
N ALA A 101 -15.56 -1.87 3.26
CA ALA A 101 -14.88 -2.58 4.34
C ALA A 101 -13.35 -2.75 4.16
N PRO A 102 -12.80 -3.25 3.02
CA PRO A 102 -11.35 -3.43 2.89
C PRO A 102 -10.57 -2.12 2.99
N VAL A 103 -11.12 -1.03 2.47
CA VAL A 103 -10.46 0.29 2.47
C VAL A 103 -10.57 0.96 3.84
N HIS A 104 -11.73 0.88 4.49
CA HIS A 104 -11.91 1.40 5.85
C HIS A 104 -11.11 0.59 6.90
N ASP A 105 -10.88 -0.71 6.66
CA ASP A 105 -9.97 -1.49 7.50
C ASP A 105 -8.54 -0.95 7.41
N ALA A 106 -8.07 -0.61 6.20
CA ALA A 106 -6.77 0.02 6.02
C ALA A 106 -6.70 1.41 6.67
N ALA A 107 -7.74 2.22 6.54
CA ALA A 107 -7.85 3.51 7.23
C ALA A 107 -7.72 3.34 8.75
N ARG A 108 -8.48 2.39 9.32
CA ARG A 108 -8.39 2.06 10.74
C ARG A 108 -6.99 1.57 11.16
N ALA A 109 -6.29 0.83 10.29
CA ALA A 109 -4.92 0.41 10.58
C ALA A 109 -3.97 1.60 10.72
N ILE A 110 -4.12 2.65 9.88
CA ILE A 110 -3.33 3.89 10.00
C ILE A 110 -3.67 4.62 11.31
N GLN A 111 -4.95 4.74 11.64
CA GLN A 111 -5.39 5.32 12.92
C GLN A 111 -4.83 4.53 14.12
N PHE A 112 -4.85 3.20 14.06
CA PHE A 112 -4.30 2.35 15.12
C PHE A 112 -2.77 2.51 15.28
N LEU A 113 -2.03 2.62 14.17
CA LEU A 113 -0.59 2.87 14.21
C LEU A 113 -0.28 4.23 14.85
N ARG A 114 -1.08 5.26 14.61
CA ARG A 114 -0.98 6.57 15.27
C ARG A 114 -1.36 6.49 16.75
N PHE A 115 -2.41 5.77 17.09
CA PHE A 115 -2.81 5.54 18.49
C PHE A 115 -1.71 4.84 19.30
N LYS A 116 -0.92 3.96 18.65
CA LYS A 116 0.21 3.26 19.26
C LYS A 116 1.55 4.02 19.16
N ALA A 117 1.57 5.19 18.57
CA ALA A 117 2.80 5.88 18.20
C ALA A 117 3.73 6.16 19.39
N GLU A 118 3.19 6.59 20.53
CA GLU A 118 3.97 6.82 21.74
C GLU A 118 4.56 5.51 22.31
N GLU A 119 3.73 4.45 22.41
CA GLU A 119 4.16 3.14 22.91
C GLU A 119 5.22 2.49 22.02
N TRP A 120 5.14 2.70 20.71
CA TRP A 120 6.01 2.05 19.72
C TRP A 120 7.09 2.96 19.15
N ASN A 121 7.33 4.11 19.76
CA ASN A 121 8.33 5.08 19.34
C ASN A 121 8.22 5.45 17.84
N ILE A 122 6.99 5.67 17.37
CA ILE A 122 6.67 6.04 15.99
C ILE A 122 6.41 7.56 15.91
N ASP A 123 6.94 8.19 14.87
CA ASP A 123 6.58 9.55 14.50
C ASP A 123 5.28 9.52 13.68
N LYS A 124 4.18 9.90 14.32
CA LYS A 124 2.86 9.91 13.72
C LYS A 124 2.69 10.96 12.60
N GLU A 125 3.58 11.93 12.50
CA GLU A 125 3.55 12.94 11.45
C GLU A 125 4.33 12.50 10.19
N ARG A 126 5.17 11.44 10.28
CA ARG A 126 5.96 10.91 9.17
C ARG A 126 5.57 9.47 8.85
N ILE A 127 4.40 9.30 8.20
CA ILE A 127 3.87 8.02 7.74
C ILE A 127 3.75 8.04 6.22
N CYS A 128 4.43 7.12 5.52
CA CYS A 128 4.34 6.97 4.06
C CYS A 128 3.76 5.60 3.71
N LEU A 129 2.84 5.58 2.74
CA LEU A 129 2.19 4.35 2.29
C LEU A 129 2.90 3.74 1.08
N SER A 130 2.78 2.42 0.94
CA SER A 130 3.06 1.74 -0.32
C SER A 130 2.11 0.59 -0.55
N GLY A 131 1.94 0.24 -1.82
CA GLY A 131 1.11 -0.90 -2.21
C GLY A 131 1.20 -1.22 -3.68
N GLY A 132 0.68 -2.40 -4.05
CA GLY A 132 0.54 -2.80 -5.44
C GLY A 132 -0.92 -3.14 -5.77
N SER A 133 -1.37 -2.86 -7.01
CA SER A 133 -2.73 -3.21 -7.46
C SER A 133 -3.81 -2.66 -6.50
N ALA A 134 -4.70 -3.49 -5.94
CA ALA A 134 -5.71 -3.05 -4.97
C ALA A 134 -5.11 -2.34 -3.73
N GLY A 135 -3.92 -2.75 -3.27
CA GLY A 135 -3.21 -2.05 -2.19
C GLY A 135 -2.73 -0.65 -2.62
N ALA A 136 -2.36 -0.49 -3.89
CA ALA A 136 -2.05 0.81 -4.48
C ALA A 136 -3.31 1.68 -4.58
N CYS A 137 -4.44 1.10 -5.03
CA CYS A 137 -5.74 1.79 -5.05
C CYS A 137 -6.13 2.30 -3.67
N THR A 138 -6.03 1.44 -2.64
CA THR A 138 -6.28 1.80 -1.23
C THR A 138 -5.33 2.88 -0.74
N SER A 139 -4.02 2.79 -1.04
CA SER A 139 -3.03 3.79 -0.64
C SER A 139 -3.29 5.15 -1.28
N MET A 140 -3.68 5.18 -2.55
CA MET A 140 -4.04 6.42 -3.25
C MET A 140 -5.33 7.04 -2.72
N TRP A 141 -6.32 6.21 -2.38
CA TRP A 141 -7.54 6.70 -1.76
C TRP A 141 -7.25 7.34 -0.38
N LEU A 142 -6.49 6.66 0.48
CA LEU A 142 -6.07 7.21 1.78
C LEU A 142 -5.25 8.50 1.66
N LEU A 143 -4.48 8.65 0.57
CA LEU A 143 -3.68 9.84 0.31
C LEU A 143 -4.55 11.05 -0.05
N CYS A 144 -5.55 10.84 -0.93
CA CYS A 144 -6.35 11.90 -1.52
C CYS A 144 -7.68 12.16 -0.80
N HIS A 145 -8.13 11.25 0.05
CA HIS A 145 -9.39 11.40 0.79
C HIS A 145 -9.20 12.34 1.99
N ASP A 146 -10.28 13.05 2.35
CA ASP A 146 -10.33 13.84 3.57
C ASP A 146 -10.04 12.99 4.83
N ASP A 147 -9.58 13.64 5.88
CA ASP A 147 -9.31 12.97 7.15
C ASP A 147 -10.56 12.31 7.74
N LEU A 148 -10.45 11.05 8.13
CA LEU A 148 -11.52 10.29 8.77
C LEU A 148 -11.49 10.37 10.32
N ALA A 149 -10.66 11.22 10.89
CA ALA A 149 -10.64 11.43 12.33
C ALA A 149 -12.01 11.89 12.84
N ASP A 150 -12.55 11.17 13.84
CA ASP A 150 -13.76 11.56 14.57
C ASP A 150 -13.41 11.87 16.03
N PRO A 151 -13.23 13.14 16.40
CA PRO A 151 -12.84 13.53 17.76
C PRO A 151 -13.82 13.05 18.84
N ASP A 152 -15.09 12.84 18.47
CA ASP A 152 -16.16 12.45 19.38
C ASP A 152 -16.39 10.93 19.44
N ALA A 153 -15.63 10.15 18.64
CA ALA A 153 -15.74 8.70 18.62
C ALA A 153 -15.50 8.11 20.02
N LYS A 154 -16.29 7.09 20.39
CA LYS A 154 -16.08 6.34 21.65
C LYS A 154 -14.80 5.51 21.60
N ASP A 155 -14.46 4.97 20.43
CA ASP A 155 -13.21 4.24 20.19
C ASP A 155 -12.07 5.26 20.01
N PRO A 156 -11.07 5.28 20.89
CA PRO A 156 -9.98 6.26 20.80
C PRO A 156 -9.15 6.13 19.53
N VAL A 157 -9.12 4.94 18.89
CA VAL A 157 -8.44 4.72 17.62
C VAL A 157 -9.06 5.59 16.51
N LEU A 158 -10.38 5.73 16.48
CA LEU A 158 -11.06 6.53 15.45
C LEU A 158 -10.89 8.05 15.63
N ARG A 159 -10.32 8.49 16.74
CA ARG A 159 -9.98 9.92 16.96
C ARG A 159 -8.68 10.32 16.27
N GLU A 160 -7.84 9.33 15.91
CA GLU A 160 -6.59 9.58 15.22
C GLU A 160 -6.80 9.86 13.73
N SER A 161 -5.91 10.66 13.15
CA SER A 161 -5.95 11.03 11.75
C SER A 161 -5.64 9.85 10.81
N THR A 162 -6.26 9.84 9.63
CA THR A 162 -5.90 8.97 8.50
C THR A 162 -4.92 9.62 7.51
N ARG A 163 -4.63 10.92 7.64
CA ARG A 163 -3.71 11.64 6.74
C ARG A 163 -2.31 11.04 6.80
N VAL A 164 -1.61 11.04 5.67
CA VAL A 164 -0.26 10.49 5.55
C VAL A 164 0.66 11.51 4.88
N SER A 165 1.98 11.28 4.94
CA SER A 165 2.97 12.23 4.40
C SER A 165 3.24 12.00 2.91
N GLY A 166 2.84 10.86 2.35
CA GLY A 166 3.02 10.51 0.93
C GLY A 166 2.68 9.07 0.65
N ALA A 167 2.62 8.69 -0.63
CA ALA A 167 2.44 7.31 -1.06
C ALA A 167 3.28 6.96 -2.29
N ALA A 168 3.89 5.77 -2.29
CA ALA A 168 4.60 5.21 -3.44
C ALA A 168 3.97 3.89 -3.87
N VAL A 169 3.35 3.85 -5.05
CA VAL A 169 2.48 2.75 -5.47
C VAL A 169 2.86 2.14 -6.81
N ALA A 170 2.46 0.89 -7.05
CA ALA A 170 2.74 0.17 -8.28
C ALA A 170 1.48 -0.44 -8.90
N GLY A 171 1.22 -0.16 -10.19
CA GLY A 171 0.14 -0.77 -10.98
C GLY A 171 -1.25 -0.60 -10.37
N GLY A 172 -1.49 0.53 -9.70
CA GLY A 172 -2.75 0.81 -8.99
C GLY A 172 -3.86 1.29 -9.94
N GLN A 173 -5.09 1.04 -9.54
CA GLN A 173 -6.28 1.57 -10.18
C GLN A 173 -6.61 2.93 -9.56
N THR A 174 -6.50 3.99 -10.33
CA THR A 174 -6.84 5.36 -9.87
C THR A 174 -8.34 5.62 -9.90
N SER A 175 -9.06 4.84 -10.70
CA SER A 175 -10.52 4.73 -10.68
C SER A 175 -10.94 3.25 -10.77
N ILE A 176 -12.07 2.92 -10.16
CA ILE A 176 -12.72 1.61 -10.24
C ILE A 176 -14.13 1.71 -10.85
N ASP A 177 -14.54 2.90 -11.29
CA ASP A 177 -15.82 3.13 -11.94
C ASP A 177 -15.81 2.54 -13.37
N PRO A 178 -16.60 1.48 -13.64
CA PRO A 178 -16.63 0.83 -14.96
C PRO A 178 -16.95 1.79 -16.09
N LYS A 179 -17.82 2.79 -15.88
CA LYS A 179 -18.17 3.78 -16.89
C LYS A 179 -17.07 4.83 -17.13
N GLN A 180 -16.14 4.98 -16.21
CA GLN A 180 -14.97 5.85 -16.36
C GLN A 180 -13.79 5.10 -16.98
N ILE A 181 -13.53 3.86 -16.53
CA ILE A 181 -12.33 3.12 -16.97
C ILE A 181 -12.48 2.45 -18.33
N GLU A 182 -13.69 2.05 -18.74
CA GLU A 182 -13.92 1.43 -20.05
C GLU A 182 -13.54 2.37 -21.21
N PRO A 183 -13.96 3.65 -21.24
CA PRO A 183 -13.50 4.61 -22.26
C PRO A 183 -11.99 4.84 -22.25
N TRP A 184 -11.31 4.69 -21.12
CA TRP A 184 -9.86 4.87 -21.04
C TRP A 184 -9.08 3.67 -21.59
N LEU A 185 -9.59 2.44 -21.37
CA LEU A 185 -8.81 1.21 -21.45
C LEU A 185 -9.38 0.19 -22.44
N GLY A 186 -10.61 0.37 -22.89
CA GLY A 186 -11.37 -0.60 -23.65
C GLY A 186 -12.07 -1.65 -22.78
N PRO A 187 -12.95 -2.49 -23.40
CA PRO A 187 -13.87 -3.35 -22.64
C PRO A 187 -13.19 -4.48 -21.86
N MET A 188 -11.96 -4.84 -22.22
CA MET A 188 -11.27 -5.95 -21.53
C MET A 188 -10.96 -5.69 -20.06
N VAL A 189 -10.86 -4.41 -19.63
CA VAL A 189 -10.64 -4.06 -18.23
C VAL A 189 -11.82 -4.51 -17.35
N LEU A 190 -13.04 -4.48 -17.88
CA LEU A 190 -14.25 -4.86 -17.16
C LEU A 190 -14.33 -6.38 -16.86
N GLN A 191 -13.53 -7.19 -17.56
CA GLN A 191 -13.48 -8.63 -17.30
C GLN A 191 -12.62 -8.98 -16.07
N HIS A 192 -11.97 -8.00 -15.43
CA HIS A 192 -11.24 -8.25 -14.21
C HIS A 192 -12.17 -8.25 -12.99
N ARG A 193 -12.18 -9.35 -12.25
CA ARG A 193 -13.08 -9.60 -11.12
C ARG A 193 -13.08 -8.54 -10.03
N MET A 194 -12.00 -7.79 -9.88
CA MET A 194 -11.92 -6.70 -8.90
C MET A 194 -13.09 -5.72 -9.05
N ILE A 195 -13.48 -5.37 -10.28
CA ILE A 195 -14.49 -4.33 -10.54
C ILE A 195 -15.88 -4.70 -10.01
N ASN A 196 -16.30 -5.92 -10.25
CA ASN A 196 -17.62 -6.39 -9.77
C ASN A 196 -17.58 -6.84 -8.30
N MET A 197 -16.50 -7.54 -7.89
CA MET A 197 -16.36 -8.03 -6.52
C MET A 197 -16.22 -6.88 -5.51
N ALA A 198 -15.61 -5.77 -5.90
CA ALA A 198 -15.48 -4.59 -5.06
C ALA A 198 -16.82 -4.10 -4.50
N VAL A 199 -17.88 -4.20 -5.30
CA VAL A 199 -19.24 -3.78 -4.92
C VAL A 199 -20.15 -4.96 -4.52
N GLY A 200 -19.58 -6.15 -4.34
CA GLY A 200 -20.30 -7.35 -3.90
C GLY A 200 -21.13 -8.05 -4.99
N GLU A 201 -20.90 -7.72 -6.25
CA GLU A 201 -21.59 -8.37 -7.37
C GLU A 201 -20.80 -9.60 -7.86
N PRO A 202 -21.47 -10.73 -8.12
CA PRO A 202 -20.78 -11.94 -8.58
C PRO A 202 -20.24 -11.82 -10.01
N THR A 203 -20.85 -10.97 -10.85
CA THR A 203 -20.47 -10.79 -12.26
C THR A 203 -20.44 -9.32 -12.64
N ILE A 204 -19.70 -9.01 -13.74
CA ILE A 204 -19.65 -7.64 -14.26
C ILE A 204 -21.01 -7.22 -14.85
N GLU A 205 -21.76 -8.14 -15.44
CA GLU A 205 -23.09 -7.86 -15.97
C GLU A 205 -24.05 -7.45 -14.84
N GLY A 206 -23.96 -8.11 -13.68
CA GLY A 206 -24.69 -7.72 -12.47
C GLY A 206 -24.32 -6.33 -11.99
N ALA A 207 -23.02 -6.04 -11.92
CA ALA A 207 -22.50 -4.74 -11.51
C ALA A 207 -22.95 -3.60 -12.46
N LEU A 208 -22.92 -3.83 -13.77
CA LEU A 208 -23.38 -2.86 -14.78
C LEU A 208 -24.90 -2.68 -14.76
N LYS A 209 -25.67 -3.77 -14.60
CA LYS A 209 -27.14 -3.70 -14.45
C LYS A 209 -27.56 -2.90 -13.23
N ASN A 210 -26.83 -3.05 -12.13
CA ASN A 210 -27.09 -2.38 -10.86
C ASN A 210 -26.20 -1.13 -10.69
N TYR A 211 -25.66 -0.57 -11.78
CA TYR A 211 -24.68 0.53 -11.73
C TYR A 211 -25.13 1.70 -10.87
N ASP A 212 -26.36 2.17 -11.02
CA ASP A 212 -26.84 3.37 -10.30
C ASP A 212 -26.88 3.13 -8.79
N LYS A 213 -27.13 1.89 -8.34
CA LYS A 213 -27.02 1.49 -6.93
C LYS A 213 -25.57 1.53 -6.44
N HIS A 214 -24.62 1.10 -7.27
CA HIS A 214 -23.20 0.98 -6.90
C HIS A 214 -22.37 2.22 -7.21
N LYS A 215 -22.89 3.15 -8.03
CA LYS A 215 -22.21 4.38 -8.42
C LYS A 215 -21.61 5.16 -7.23
N PRO A 216 -22.31 5.32 -6.09
CA PRO A 216 -21.72 6.00 -4.94
C PRO A 216 -20.42 5.34 -4.46
N LEU A 217 -20.34 4.00 -4.43
CA LEU A 217 -19.13 3.27 -4.06
C LEU A 217 -18.02 3.43 -5.11
N TYR A 218 -18.36 3.36 -6.40
CA TYR A 218 -17.40 3.56 -7.47
C TYR A 218 -16.79 4.96 -7.44
N VAL A 219 -17.62 5.99 -7.23
CA VAL A 219 -17.17 7.38 -7.14
C VAL A 219 -16.30 7.57 -5.91
N GLU A 220 -16.78 7.09 -4.76
CA GLU A 220 -16.10 7.23 -3.47
C GLU A 220 -14.72 6.56 -3.45
N PHE A 221 -14.62 5.31 -3.91
CA PHE A 221 -13.37 4.56 -3.85
C PHE A 221 -12.48 4.66 -5.10
N SER A 222 -12.69 5.68 -5.91
CA SER A 222 -11.81 6.10 -7.01
C SER A 222 -10.99 7.32 -6.60
N ALA A 223 -9.73 7.13 -6.22
CA ALA A 223 -8.84 8.19 -5.75
C ALA A 223 -8.76 9.38 -6.73
N TYR A 224 -8.90 9.12 -8.04
CA TYR A 224 -8.97 10.13 -9.10
C TYR A 224 -10.00 11.24 -8.83
N ASN A 225 -11.10 10.92 -8.13
CA ASN A 225 -12.18 11.87 -7.86
C ASN A 225 -11.92 12.78 -6.65
N HIS A 226 -10.94 12.43 -5.81
CA HIS A 226 -10.60 13.15 -4.58
C HIS A 226 -9.39 14.06 -4.71
N VAL A 227 -8.63 13.95 -5.82
CA VAL A 227 -7.38 14.71 -6.02
C VAL A 227 -7.60 16.21 -5.81
N SER A 228 -6.82 16.78 -4.89
CA SER A 228 -6.83 18.18 -4.54
C SER A 228 -5.41 18.74 -4.38
N LYS A 229 -5.28 20.04 -4.22
CA LYS A 229 -3.99 20.73 -4.08
C LYS A 229 -3.28 20.42 -2.76
N ASP A 230 -4.04 20.14 -1.71
CA ASP A 230 -3.52 19.90 -0.36
C ASP A 230 -3.17 18.44 -0.08
N ASP A 231 -3.32 17.58 -1.11
CA ASP A 231 -2.91 16.19 -1.00
C ASP A 231 -1.39 16.05 -0.96
N PRO A 232 -0.89 15.11 -0.12
CA PRO A 232 0.53 14.83 -0.04
C PRO A 232 1.10 14.27 -1.35
N PRO A 233 2.44 14.29 -1.53
CA PRO A 233 3.08 13.80 -2.75
C PRO A 233 2.77 12.33 -3.07
N LEU A 234 2.54 12.03 -4.36
CA LEU A 234 2.28 10.70 -4.89
C LEU A 234 3.38 10.27 -5.87
N PHE A 235 3.89 9.05 -5.71
CA PHE A 235 4.79 8.41 -6.65
C PHE A 235 4.17 7.13 -7.22
N MET A 236 4.03 7.03 -8.55
CA MET A 236 3.41 5.90 -9.22
C MET A 236 4.36 5.20 -10.18
N THR A 237 4.32 3.85 -10.20
CA THR A 237 5.03 3.05 -11.19
C THR A 237 4.09 2.11 -11.93
N TYR A 238 4.31 1.94 -13.23
CA TYR A 238 3.54 1.02 -14.08
C TYR A 238 4.44 0.26 -15.05
N GLY A 239 3.95 -0.87 -15.57
CA GLY A 239 4.57 -1.58 -16.69
C GLY A 239 4.64 -0.72 -17.97
N GLY A 240 5.44 -1.14 -18.94
CA GLY A 240 5.70 -0.34 -20.16
C GLY A 240 4.69 -0.52 -21.30
N ASP A 241 3.74 -1.44 -21.17
CA ASP A 241 2.81 -1.74 -22.27
C ASP A 241 1.64 -0.75 -22.31
N MET A 242 1.72 0.19 -23.25
CA MET A 242 0.73 1.26 -23.49
C MET A 242 -0.31 0.90 -24.57
N THR A 243 -0.37 -0.36 -25.02
CA THR A 243 -1.28 -0.76 -26.12
C THR A 243 -2.74 -0.61 -25.74
N LEU A 244 -3.50 0.15 -26.53
CA LEU A 244 -4.95 0.31 -26.42
C LEU A 244 -5.67 -0.20 -27.68
N PRO A 245 -6.89 -0.75 -27.53
CA PRO A 245 -7.52 -1.14 -26.25
C PRO A 245 -6.73 -2.22 -25.51
N SER A 246 -6.98 -2.38 -24.21
CA SER A 246 -6.32 -3.37 -23.39
C SER A 246 -6.44 -4.79 -23.96
N LYS A 247 -5.33 -5.55 -23.96
CA LYS A 247 -5.24 -6.88 -24.59
C LYS A 247 -6.06 -7.96 -23.86
N ASN A 248 -6.17 -7.83 -22.54
CA ASN A 248 -6.90 -8.76 -21.66
C ASN A 248 -7.20 -8.08 -20.32
N ALA A 249 -7.94 -8.75 -19.44
CA ALA A 249 -8.33 -8.25 -18.13
C ALA A 249 -7.13 -7.85 -17.24
N GLY A 250 -6.08 -8.67 -17.20
CA GLY A 250 -4.87 -8.41 -16.39
C GLY A 250 -4.08 -7.22 -16.90
N HIS A 251 -3.95 -7.05 -18.22
CA HIS A 251 -3.35 -5.87 -18.82
C HIS A 251 -4.20 -4.62 -18.54
N GLY A 252 -5.53 -4.73 -18.71
CA GLY A 252 -6.45 -3.63 -18.49
C GLY A 252 -6.40 -3.10 -17.06
N ILE A 253 -6.48 -3.99 -16.07
CA ILE A 253 -6.54 -3.58 -14.66
C ILE A 253 -5.23 -2.98 -14.12
N HIS A 254 -4.10 -3.21 -14.78
CA HIS A 254 -2.80 -2.65 -14.40
C HIS A 254 -2.23 -1.71 -15.48
N HIS A 255 -3.09 -1.21 -16.38
CA HIS A 255 -2.65 -0.42 -17.53
C HIS A 255 -2.06 0.93 -17.12
N PRO A 256 -0.93 1.37 -17.73
CA PRO A 256 -0.28 2.64 -17.37
C PRO A 256 -1.15 3.89 -17.55
N VAL A 257 -2.20 3.83 -18.36
CA VAL A 257 -3.16 4.94 -18.54
C VAL A 257 -3.79 5.39 -17.22
N TYR A 258 -3.97 4.50 -16.24
CA TYR A 258 -4.38 4.91 -14.89
C TYR A 258 -3.43 5.96 -14.31
N GLY A 259 -2.12 5.68 -14.38
CA GLY A 259 -1.09 6.61 -13.91
C GLY A 259 -1.06 7.90 -14.73
N VAL A 260 -1.22 7.81 -16.06
CA VAL A 260 -1.28 9.00 -16.94
C VAL A 260 -2.45 9.90 -16.55
N LYS A 261 -3.65 9.34 -16.38
CA LYS A 261 -4.86 10.10 -16.00
C LYS A 261 -4.71 10.73 -14.60
N MET A 262 -4.15 10.00 -13.65
CA MET A 262 -3.89 10.53 -12.30
C MET A 262 -2.88 11.67 -12.33
N LYS A 263 -1.79 11.52 -13.11
CA LYS A 263 -0.79 12.57 -13.25
C LYS A 263 -1.36 13.83 -13.90
N GLU A 264 -2.17 13.69 -14.97
CA GLU A 264 -2.87 14.81 -15.59
C GLU A 264 -3.77 15.54 -14.58
N LYS A 265 -4.57 14.79 -13.81
CA LYS A 265 -5.45 15.33 -12.77
C LYS A 265 -4.69 16.04 -11.65
N ALA A 266 -3.58 15.45 -11.19
CA ALA A 266 -2.72 16.02 -10.17
C ALA A 266 -2.07 17.34 -10.64
N ASP A 267 -1.58 17.40 -11.90
CA ASP A 267 -1.01 18.60 -12.48
C ASP A 267 -2.05 19.74 -12.59
N GLU A 268 -3.28 19.40 -13.00
CA GLU A 268 -4.39 20.37 -13.05
C GLU A 268 -4.75 20.93 -11.66
N SER A 269 -4.66 20.09 -10.63
CA SER A 269 -4.98 20.46 -9.24
C SER A 269 -3.83 21.14 -8.50
N GLY A 270 -2.59 20.98 -8.99
CA GLY A 270 -1.37 21.47 -8.32
C GLY A 270 -0.83 20.54 -7.23
N MET A 271 -1.25 19.26 -7.22
CA MET A 271 -0.72 18.20 -6.36
C MET A 271 0.64 17.72 -6.87
N GLU A 272 1.62 17.51 -5.97
CA GLU A 272 2.91 16.90 -6.36
C GLU A 272 2.70 15.41 -6.71
N CYS A 273 2.95 15.05 -7.98
CA CYS A 273 2.74 13.69 -8.46
C CYS A 273 3.85 13.28 -9.44
N HIS A 274 4.41 12.10 -9.23
CA HIS A 274 5.48 11.52 -10.04
C HIS A 274 5.02 10.22 -10.67
N LEU A 275 5.39 10.02 -11.96
CA LEU A 275 5.00 8.84 -12.73
C LEU A 275 6.18 8.23 -13.47
N LEU A 276 6.45 6.94 -13.22
CA LEU A 276 7.38 6.14 -14.00
C LEU A 276 6.66 5.00 -14.71
N ILE A 277 6.89 4.85 -16.01
CA ILE A 277 6.32 3.77 -16.84
C ILE A 277 7.47 3.01 -17.49
N GLY A 278 7.41 1.67 -17.48
CA GLY A 278 8.38 0.81 -18.17
C GLY A 278 9.80 0.92 -17.59
N ASN A 279 9.95 0.83 -16.28
CA ASN A 279 11.24 0.97 -15.59
C ASN A 279 11.97 2.28 -15.91
N GLY A 280 11.20 3.36 -16.10
CA GLY A 280 11.74 4.68 -16.40
C GLY A 280 11.88 5.00 -17.90
N THR A 281 11.38 4.13 -18.80
CA THR A 281 11.32 4.44 -20.25
C THR A 281 10.50 5.70 -20.50
N VAL A 282 9.43 5.90 -19.74
CA VAL A 282 8.70 7.17 -19.66
C VAL A 282 8.79 7.65 -18.22
N SER A 283 9.48 8.77 -18.00
CA SER A 283 9.58 9.41 -16.70
C SER A 283 8.92 10.78 -16.75
N LYS A 284 8.01 11.02 -15.82
CA LYS A 284 7.47 12.34 -15.47
C LYS A 284 7.82 12.64 -14.02
N SER A 285 9.08 12.38 -13.65
CA SER A 285 9.68 12.70 -12.37
C SER A 285 11.10 13.20 -12.60
N ASP A 286 11.35 14.46 -12.26
CA ASP A 286 12.67 15.06 -12.30
C ASP A 286 13.40 14.93 -10.95
N LYS A 287 12.66 14.54 -9.89
CA LYS A 287 13.10 14.57 -8.51
C LYS A 287 13.54 13.20 -7.98
N TYR A 288 12.84 12.12 -8.38
CA TYR A 288 13.05 10.78 -7.84
C TYR A 288 13.22 9.74 -8.94
N ARG A 289 14.22 8.87 -8.80
CA ARG A 289 14.53 7.80 -9.76
C ARG A 289 13.69 6.54 -9.55
N ASN A 290 13.20 6.33 -8.33
CA ASN A 290 12.40 5.16 -7.96
C ASN A 290 11.59 5.38 -6.67
N ALA A 291 10.65 4.47 -6.40
CA ALA A 291 9.78 4.52 -5.23
C ALA A 291 10.52 4.52 -3.89
N ASN A 292 11.65 3.81 -3.78
CA ASN A 292 12.40 3.77 -2.52
C ASN A 292 13.03 5.12 -2.20
N GLU A 293 13.62 5.77 -3.19
CA GLU A 293 14.19 7.11 -3.05
C GLU A 293 13.11 8.13 -2.66
N PHE A 294 11.93 8.04 -3.26
CA PHE A 294 10.80 8.88 -2.88
C PHE A 294 10.39 8.65 -1.42
N ILE A 295 10.17 7.39 -0.99
CA ILE A 295 9.77 7.08 0.39
C ILE A 295 10.83 7.58 1.39
N GLU A 296 12.11 7.39 1.09
CA GLU A 296 13.21 7.89 1.92
C GLU A 296 13.19 9.42 2.05
N ALA A 297 12.99 10.13 0.96
CA ALA A 297 12.90 11.59 0.96
C ALA A 297 11.69 12.09 1.77
N ILE A 298 10.52 11.44 1.62
CA ILE A 298 9.31 11.80 2.37
C ILE A 298 9.49 11.57 3.87
N LEU A 299 10.10 10.45 4.27
CA LEU A 299 10.17 10.05 5.68
C LEU A 299 11.37 10.63 6.44
N LEU A 300 12.48 10.89 5.77
CA LEU A 300 13.69 11.39 6.41
C LEU A 300 13.87 12.91 6.27
N GLY A 301 13.08 13.56 5.41
CA GLY A 301 13.31 14.93 5.01
C GLY A 301 14.49 14.97 4.04
N GLY A 302 14.27 15.19 2.75
CA GLY A 302 15.38 15.49 1.84
C GLY A 302 15.99 16.83 2.23
N GLU A 303 17.32 16.84 2.54
CA GLU A 303 18.11 18.04 2.54
C GLU A 303 18.17 18.65 1.13
#